data_7cc3a7286675363f3406e35057453986
#
_entry.id   7cc3a7286675363f3406e35057453986
#
_cell.length_a   1.000
_cell.length_b   1.000
_cell.length_c   1.000
_cell.angle_alpha   90.00
_cell.angle_beta   90.00
_cell.angle_gamma   90.00
#
_symmetry.space_group_name_H-M   'P 1'
#
loop_
_entity.id
_entity.type
_entity.pdbx_description
1 polymer ?
#
loop_
_entity_poly.entity_id
_entity_poly.type
_entity_poly.pdbx_seq_one_letter_code
_entity_poly.pdbx_strand_id
1 'polypeptide(L)'
;MKGGKNTNPKIVSPKKRAFFNEKAAIWDEITVHNLKKVQYIADQLGIQCDDRILDIGIGTGIMIPFYERCLVDGCVVAVDYSKKMIEAARLKFPEKEHPQISFLVSDVYNLKYDADFDLVVCYSCFPHFVDQSLAIKILAKALRKGGRLAVAHSDSAKKINGVHMNSGVEIGSDFLPSIERLKQLMKENGLEVIFERDDENYFICIARKMAH
;
A
#
# COMPACT_ATOMS: atom_id res chain seq x y z
N MET A 1 -40.03 6.12 8.43
CA MET A 1 -39.13 5.73 7.31
C MET A 1 -37.84 6.55 7.44
N LYS A 2 -36.78 5.93 7.95
CA LYS A 2 -35.46 6.61 8.06
C LYS A 2 -34.71 6.32 6.78
N GLY A 3 -34.52 7.35 5.95
CA GLY A 3 -33.77 7.27 4.70
C GLY A 3 -32.32 6.86 4.99
N GLY A 4 -31.96 5.65 4.59
CA GLY A 4 -30.58 5.20 4.58
C GLY A 4 -29.76 6.13 3.67
N LYS A 5 -28.77 6.82 4.23
CA LYS A 5 -27.78 7.56 3.45
C LYS A 5 -27.02 6.53 2.63
N ASN A 6 -27.28 6.51 1.34
CA ASN A 6 -26.54 5.73 0.37
C ASN A 6 -25.13 6.36 0.27
N THR A 7 -24.21 5.95 1.15
CA THR A 7 -22.82 6.38 1.08
C THR A 7 -22.14 5.56 0.00
N ASN A 8 -22.17 6.07 -1.24
CA ASN A 8 -21.24 5.57 -2.26
C ASN A 8 -19.83 5.58 -1.64
N PRO A 9 -19.06 4.49 -1.78
CA PRO A 9 -17.70 4.46 -1.28
C PRO A 9 -16.93 5.65 -1.87
N LYS A 10 -16.19 6.37 -1.04
CA LYS A 10 -15.36 7.49 -1.46
C LYS A 10 -14.28 6.95 -2.40
N ILE A 11 -14.49 7.05 -3.70
CA ILE A 11 -13.56 6.62 -4.74
C ILE A 11 -12.51 7.70 -4.93
N VAL A 12 -11.28 7.31 -5.31
CA VAL A 12 -10.22 8.25 -5.70
C VAL A 12 -10.73 9.24 -6.74
N SER A 13 -10.49 10.53 -6.52
CA SER A 13 -10.98 11.56 -7.43
C SER A 13 -10.39 11.37 -8.85
N PRO A 14 -11.16 11.68 -9.92
CA PRO A 14 -10.64 11.62 -11.28
C PRO A 14 -9.38 12.47 -11.49
N LYS A 15 -9.26 13.60 -10.81
CA LYS A 15 -8.08 14.48 -10.85
C LYS A 15 -6.83 13.80 -10.29
N LYS A 16 -6.94 13.16 -9.12
CA LYS A 16 -5.84 12.42 -8.51
C LYS A 16 -5.38 11.27 -9.39
N ARG A 17 -6.33 10.52 -9.97
CA ARG A 17 -6.01 9.45 -10.93
C ARG A 17 -5.32 9.99 -12.18
N ALA A 18 -5.77 11.14 -12.71
CA ALA A 18 -5.15 11.81 -13.86
C ALA A 18 -3.70 12.22 -13.55
N PHE A 19 -3.45 12.80 -12.37
CA PHE A 19 -2.11 13.16 -11.90
C PHE A 19 -1.14 11.97 -11.95
N PHE A 20 -1.50 10.83 -11.34
CA PHE A 20 -0.62 9.65 -11.35
C PHE A 20 -0.49 9.02 -12.73
N ASN A 21 -1.55 9.04 -13.56
CA ASN A 21 -1.46 8.58 -14.95
C ASN A 21 -0.48 9.45 -15.77
N GLU A 22 -0.50 10.77 -15.59
CA GLU A 22 0.40 11.70 -16.29
C GLU A 22 1.87 11.50 -15.88
N LYS A 23 2.12 11.28 -14.58
CA LYS A 23 3.47 11.16 -14.04
C LYS A 23 4.09 9.76 -14.21
N ALA A 24 3.32 8.74 -14.56
CA ALA A 24 3.77 7.34 -14.58
C ALA A 24 5.02 7.11 -15.44
N ALA A 25 5.13 7.79 -16.60
CA ALA A 25 6.27 7.61 -17.52
C ALA A 25 7.62 8.12 -16.94
N ILE A 26 7.56 9.09 -16.05
CA ILE A 26 8.75 9.73 -15.43
C ILE A 26 8.81 9.46 -13.92
N TRP A 27 7.95 8.55 -13.41
CA TRP A 27 7.78 8.36 -11.97
C TRP A 27 9.09 8.03 -11.24
N ASP A 28 9.91 7.16 -11.81
CA ASP A 28 11.17 6.76 -11.19
C ASP A 28 12.25 7.86 -11.23
N GLU A 29 12.11 8.84 -12.11
CA GLU A 29 13.00 9.99 -12.18
C GLU A 29 12.65 11.03 -11.10
N ILE A 30 11.33 11.22 -10.86
CA ILE A 30 10.84 12.24 -9.91
C ILE A 30 10.65 11.70 -8.49
N THR A 31 10.59 10.37 -8.33
CA THR A 31 10.39 9.69 -7.03
C THR A 31 11.57 8.77 -6.76
N VAL A 32 12.68 9.36 -6.31
CA VAL A 32 13.91 8.61 -6.04
C VAL A 32 13.84 7.97 -4.66
N HIS A 33 13.84 6.63 -4.63
CA HIS A 33 13.88 5.86 -3.39
C HIS A 33 15.30 5.51 -2.98
N ASN A 34 15.63 5.65 -1.70
CA ASN A 34 16.86 5.09 -1.14
C ASN A 34 16.70 3.57 -0.98
N LEU A 35 17.31 2.80 -1.89
CA LEU A 35 17.16 1.34 -1.91
C LEU A 35 17.60 0.65 -0.61
N LYS A 36 18.55 1.20 0.16
CA LYS A 36 18.92 0.66 1.47
C LYS A 36 17.78 0.81 2.48
N LYS A 37 17.05 1.93 2.42
CA LYS A 37 15.87 2.13 3.26
C LYS A 37 14.71 1.23 2.84
N VAL A 38 14.52 1.02 1.54
CA VAL A 38 13.49 0.09 1.02
C VAL A 38 13.83 -1.34 1.43
N GLN A 39 15.10 -1.76 1.33
CA GLN A 39 15.55 -3.07 1.81
C GLN A 39 15.27 -3.24 3.31
N TYR A 40 15.63 -2.25 4.13
CA TYR A 40 15.32 -2.30 5.56
C TYR A 40 13.83 -2.52 5.83
N ILE A 41 12.95 -1.80 5.11
CA ILE A 41 11.50 -1.99 5.22
C ILE A 41 11.11 -3.42 4.82
N ALA A 42 11.61 -3.90 3.69
CA ALA A 42 11.33 -5.26 3.20
C ALA A 42 11.75 -6.33 4.23
N ASP A 43 12.91 -6.15 4.89
CA ASP A 43 13.39 -7.05 5.95
C ASP A 43 12.42 -7.08 7.15
N GLN A 44 11.79 -5.94 7.49
CA GLN A 44 10.80 -5.87 8.58
C GLN A 44 9.48 -6.55 8.23
N LEU A 45 9.14 -6.67 6.94
CA LEU A 45 7.89 -7.35 6.52
C LEU A 45 7.86 -8.83 6.92
N GLY A 46 9.03 -9.44 7.10
CA GLY A 46 9.16 -10.85 7.50
C GLY A 46 8.56 -11.82 6.47
N ILE A 47 8.79 -11.55 5.17
CA ILE A 47 8.23 -12.32 4.05
C ILE A 47 8.68 -13.77 4.14
N GLN A 48 7.73 -14.70 4.04
CA GLN A 48 7.98 -16.14 3.96
C GLN A 48 7.99 -16.59 2.50
N CYS A 49 8.64 -17.71 2.22
CA CYS A 49 8.85 -18.19 0.83
C CYS A 49 7.54 -18.56 0.10
N ASP A 50 6.47 -18.83 0.82
CA ASP A 50 5.16 -19.22 0.33
C ASP A 50 4.07 -18.15 0.55
N ASP A 51 4.44 -16.94 1.04
CA ASP A 51 3.49 -15.86 1.28
C ASP A 51 2.72 -15.47 0.00
N ARG A 52 1.40 -15.32 0.14
CA ARG A 52 0.56 -14.62 -0.83
C ARG A 52 0.50 -13.15 -0.43
N ILE A 53 1.07 -12.31 -1.24
CA ILE A 53 1.22 -10.87 -0.96
C ILE A 53 0.22 -10.07 -1.78
N LEU A 54 -0.47 -9.12 -1.13
CA LEU A 54 -1.24 -8.07 -1.77
C LEU A 54 -0.51 -6.73 -1.59
N ASP A 55 0.02 -6.18 -2.67
CA ASP A 55 0.70 -4.89 -2.65
C ASP A 55 -0.21 -3.81 -3.22
N ILE A 56 -0.54 -2.80 -2.41
CA ILE A 56 -1.48 -1.73 -2.73
C ILE A 56 -0.73 -0.44 -3.03
N GLY A 57 -1.02 0.15 -4.19
CA GLY A 57 -0.33 1.32 -4.68
C GLY A 57 1.08 0.97 -5.14
N ILE A 58 1.20 -0.14 -5.88
CA ILE A 58 2.49 -0.67 -6.34
C ILE A 58 3.31 0.35 -7.18
N GLY A 59 2.64 1.35 -7.76
CA GLY A 59 3.28 2.32 -8.64
C GLY A 59 3.96 1.63 -9.81
N THR A 60 5.24 1.93 -10.00
CA THR A 60 6.08 1.32 -11.05
C THR A 60 6.82 0.06 -10.58
N GLY A 61 6.52 -0.47 -9.37
CA GLY A 61 7.01 -1.78 -8.92
C GLY A 61 8.26 -1.78 -8.06
N ILE A 62 8.53 -0.70 -7.30
CA ILE A 62 9.76 -0.58 -6.47
C ILE A 62 9.94 -1.73 -5.48
N MET A 63 8.86 -2.33 -4.96
CA MET A 63 8.91 -3.42 -3.99
C MET A 63 9.11 -4.81 -4.62
N ILE A 64 8.83 -4.99 -5.91
CA ILE A 64 8.87 -6.30 -6.59
C ILE A 64 10.19 -7.03 -6.41
N PRO A 65 11.38 -6.41 -6.64
CA PRO A 65 12.66 -7.12 -6.48
C PRO A 65 12.91 -7.63 -5.06
N PHE A 66 12.30 -7.01 -4.06
CA PHE A 66 12.44 -7.43 -2.66
C PHE A 66 11.52 -8.61 -2.34
N TYR A 67 10.34 -8.68 -2.95
CA TYR A 67 9.46 -9.86 -2.84
C TYR A 67 10.09 -11.08 -3.50
N GLU A 68 10.58 -10.95 -4.73
CA GLU A 68 11.16 -12.04 -5.49
C GLU A 68 12.40 -12.69 -4.86
N ARG A 69 13.16 -11.92 -4.06
CA ARG A 69 14.29 -12.48 -3.30
C ARG A 69 13.85 -13.45 -2.20
N CYS A 70 12.63 -13.31 -1.71
CA CYS A 70 12.11 -14.11 -0.60
C CYS A 70 11.17 -15.22 -1.08
N LEU A 71 10.37 -14.97 -2.12
CA LEU A 71 9.34 -15.88 -2.58
C LEU A 71 9.95 -17.04 -3.40
N VAL A 72 9.49 -18.26 -3.12
CA VAL A 72 9.79 -19.49 -3.88
C VAL A 72 8.49 -20.01 -4.49
N ASP A 73 7.50 -20.32 -3.66
CA ASP A 73 6.19 -20.84 -4.06
C ASP A 73 5.07 -19.82 -3.87
N GLY A 74 5.39 -18.65 -3.28
CA GLY A 74 4.46 -17.56 -3.05
C GLY A 74 4.14 -16.75 -4.30
N CYS A 75 3.24 -15.78 -4.16
CA CYS A 75 2.85 -14.90 -5.26
C CYS A 75 2.47 -13.50 -4.78
N VAL A 76 2.49 -12.55 -5.71
CA VAL A 76 2.12 -11.14 -5.47
C VAL A 76 0.97 -10.75 -6.38
N VAL A 77 -0.07 -10.16 -5.78
CA VAL A 77 -1.08 -9.38 -6.49
C VAL A 77 -0.73 -7.89 -6.30
N ALA A 78 -0.20 -7.28 -7.35
CA ALA A 78 0.24 -5.89 -7.38
C ALA A 78 -0.88 -4.98 -7.88
N VAL A 79 -1.39 -4.11 -7.03
CA VAL A 79 -2.58 -3.29 -7.29
C VAL A 79 -2.22 -1.81 -7.37
N ASP A 80 -2.71 -1.12 -8.37
CA ASP A 80 -2.74 0.33 -8.43
C ASP A 80 -4.02 0.82 -9.11
N TYR A 81 -4.53 1.97 -8.68
CA TYR A 81 -5.71 2.56 -9.34
C TYR A 81 -5.35 3.30 -10.63
N SER A 82 -4.08 3.64 -10.83
CA SER A 82 -3.55 4.24 -12.05
C SER A 82 -3.22 3.15 -13.07
N LYS A 83 -3.96 3.14 -14.17
CA LYS A 83 -3.69 2.22 -15.28
C LYS A 83 -2.28 2.40 -15.83
N LYS A 84 -1.79 3.66 -15.89
CA LYS A 84 -0.46 3.98 -16.44
C LYS A 84 0.67 3.52 -15.52
N MET A 85 0.48 3.54 -14.20
CA MET A 85 1.44 2.93 -13.26
C MET A 85 1.54 1.42 -13.49
N ILE A 86 0.42 0.72 -13.62
CA ILE A 86 0.41 -0.72 -13.93
C ILE A 86 1.05 -1.01 -15.30
N GLU A 87 0.78 -0.20 -16.32
CA GLU A 87 1.44 -0.35 -17.62
C GLU A 87 2.97 -0.20 -17.51
N ALA A 88 3.45 0.80 -16.74
CA ALA A 88 4.87 1.00 -16.49
C ALA A 88 5.49 -0.15 -15.69
N ALA A 89 4.80 -0.63 -14.64
CA ALA A 89 5.24 -1.79 -13.86
C ALA A 89 5.37 -3.06 -14.72
N ARG A 90 4.37 -3.35 -15.57
CA ARG A 90 4.42 -4.50 -16.50
C ARG A 90 5.54 -4.43 -17.53
N LEU A 91 5.94 -3.22 -17.96
CA LEU A 91 7.09 -3.07 -18.85
C LEU A 91 8.41 -3.40 -18.16
N LYS A 92 8.54 -3.10 -16.86
CA LYS A 92 9.73 -3.43 -16.07
C LYS A 92 9.77 -4.89 -15.62
N PHE A 93 8.60 -5.45 -15.32
CA PHE A 93 8.41 -6.79 -14.76
C PHE A 93 7.41 -7.57 -15.63
N PRO A 94 7.81 -7.99 -16.86
CA PRO A 94 6.94 -8.75 -17.74
C PRO A 94 6.52 -10.08 -17.10
N GLU A 95 5.23 -10.42 -17.16
CA GLU A 95 4.66 -11.63 -16.52
C GLU A 95 5.35 -12.93 -16.96
N LYS A 96 5.95 -12.94 -18.15
CA LYS A 96 6.77 -14.08 -18.65
C LYS A 96 8.04 -14.30 -17.84
N GLU A 97 8.68 -13.24 -17.38
CA GLU A 97 9.94 -13.25 -16.63
C GLU A 97 9.69 -13.25 -15.12
N HIS A 98 8.51 -12.77 -14.73
CA HIS A 98 8.07 -12.62 -13.34
C HIS A 98 6.73 -13.34 -13.09
N PRO A 99 6.66 -14.68 -13.25
CA PRO A 99 5.39 -15.43 -13.24
C PRO A 99 4.67 -15.42 -11.89
N GLN A 100 5.36 -15.07 -10.81
CA GLN A 100 4.78 -14.94 -9.47
C GLN A 100 4.06 -13.60 -9.26
N ILE A 101 4.21 -12.64 -10.20
CA ILE A 101 3.65 -11.29 -10.08
C ILE A 101 2.44 -11.15 -11.00
N SER A 102 1.30 -10.82 -10.44
CA SER A 102 0.10 -10.46 -11.20
C SER A 102 -0.28 -9.01 -10.95
N PHE A 103 -0.69 -8.29 -12.00
CA PHE A 103 -1.02 -6.87 -11.91
C PHE A 103 -2.52 -6.63 -12.08
N LEU A 104 -3.09 -5.81 -11.18
CA LEU A 104 -4.50 -5.46 -11.16
C LEU A 104 -4.68 -3.93 -11.14
N VAL A 105 -5.42 -3.40 -12.10
CA VAL A 105 -5.88 -2.00 -12.05
C VAL A 105 -7.15 -1.94 -11.21
N SER A 106 -7.05 -1.49 -9.98
CA SER A 106 -8.20 -1.36 -9.07
C SER A 106 -7.96 -0.29 -8.01
N ASP A 107 -9.04 0.34 -7.58
CA ASP A 107 -9.06 1.12 -6.35
C ASP A 107 -9.17 0.16 -5.14
N VAL A 108 -8.50 0.49 -4.03
CA VAL A 108 -8.56 -0.30 -2.78
C VAL A 108 -10.00 -0.54 -2.33
N TYR A 109 -10.88 0.43 -2.53
CA TYR A 109 -12.30 0.35 -2.12
C TYR A 109 -13.14 -0.62 -2.96
N ASN A 110 -12.63 -1.06 -4.11
CA ASN A 110 -13.30 -2.03 -4.98
C ASN A 110 -12.81 -3.47 -4.76
N LEU A 111 -11.79 -3.67 -3.94
CA LEU A 111 -11.25 -5.01 -3.64
C LEU A 111 -12.27 -5.82 -2.82
N LYS A 112 -12.42 -7.10 -3.17
CA LYS A 112 -13.40 -8.01 -2.55
C LYS A 112 -12.76 -9.31 -2.05
N TYR A 113 -11.50 -9.20 -1.62
CA TYR A 113 -10.79 -10.33 -1.03
C TYR A 113 -11.31 -10.66 0.38
N ASP A 114 -11.24 -11.93 0.75
CA ASP A 114 -11.68 -12.43 2.05
C ASP A 114 -10.75 -13.55 2.51
N ALA A 115 -9.86 -13.26 3.44
CA ALA A 115 -8.87 -14.21 3.98
C ALA A 115 -7.97 -14.87 2.93
N ASP A 116 -7.55 -14.11 1.91
CA ASP A 116 -6.79 -14.61 0.76
C ASP A 116 -5.27 -14.44 0.91
N PHE A 117 -4.80 -13.52 1.76
CA PHE A 117 -3.39 -13.10 1.80
C PHE A 117 -2.73 -13.28 3.17
N ASP A 118 -1.42 -13.59 3.13
CA ASP A 118 -0.53 -13.64 4.28
C ASP A 118 0.01 -12.29 4.66
N LEU A 119 0.26 -11.47 3.65
CA LEU A 119 0.84 -10.15 3.79
C LEU A 119 0.12 -9.16 2.88
N VAL A 120 -0.30 -8.04 3.45
CA VAL A 120 -0.77 -6.87 2.72
C VAL A 120 0.23 -5.73 2.95
N VAL A 121 0.69 -5.10 1.88
CA VAL A 121 1.67 -4.01 1.93
C VAL A 121 1.08 -2.75 1.35
N CYS A 122 1.25 -1.63 2.04
CA CYS A 122 1.00 -0.28 1.59
C CYS A 122 2.32 0.50 1.70
N TYR A 123 3.19 0.39 0.69
CA TYR A 123 4.44 1.12 0.68
C TYR A 123 4.27 2.44 -0.08
N SER A 124 4.55 3.55 0.60
CA SER A 124 4.57 4.92 0.02
C SER A 124 3.24 5.38 -0.63
N CYS A 125 2.09 4.81 -0.24
CA CYS A 125 0.79 5.10 -0.85
C CYS A 125 -0.33 5.48 0.14
N PHE A 126 -0.18 5.18 1.43
CA PHE A 126 -1.25 5.28 2.42
C PHE A 126 -1.85 6.70 2.57
N PRO A 127 -1.10 7.81 2.47
CA PRO A 127 -1.67 9.16 2.51
C PRO A 127 -2.73 9.42 1.43
N HIS A 128 -2.63 8.72 0.29
CA HIS A 128 -3.51 8.91 -0.85
C HIS A 128 -4.89 8.26 -0.69
N PHE A 129 -5.10 7.48 0.37
CA PHE A 129 -6.42 6.88 0.64
C PHE A 129 -7.40 7.92 1.16
N VAL A 130 -8.50 8.10 0.44
CA VAL A 130 -9.54 9.09 0.74
C VAL A 130 -10.27 8.79 2.06
N ASP A 131 -10.43 7.50 2.37
CA ASP A 131 -10.99 7.00 3.63
C ASP A 131 -10.08 5.91 4.19
N GLN A 132 -9.10 6.33 4.98
CA GLN A 132 -8.09 5.45 5.56
C GLN A 132 -8.69 4.36 6.47
N SER A 133 -9.78 4.70 7.19
CA SER A 133 -10.46 3.75 8.05
C SER A 133 -11.12 2.62 7.24
N LEU A 134 -11.81 2.99 6.17
CA LEU A 134 -12.43 2.01 5.26
C LEU A 134 -11.36 1.19 4.53
N ALA A 135 -10.25 1.81 4.11
CA ALA A 135 -9.14 1.10 3.50
C ALA A 135 -8.57 0.03 4.45
N ILE A 136 -8.23 0.39 5.69
CA ILE A 136 -7.76 -0.59 6.70
C ILE A 136 -8.77 -1.72 6.89
N LYS A 137 -10.07 -1.41 6.97
CA LYS A 137 -11.13 -2.43 7.10
C LYS A 137 -11.13 -3.43 5.95
N ILE A 138 -11.01 -2.94 4.71
CA ILE A 138 -10.98 -3.79 3.50
C ILE A 138 -9.71 -4.64 3.50
N LEU A 139 -8.55 -4.04 3.81
CA LEU A 139 -7.27 -4.72 3.81
C LEU A 139 -7.15 -5.75 4.95
N ALA A 140 -7.69 -5.44 6.13
CA ALA A 140 -7.77 -6.39 7.23
C ALA A 140 -8.67 -7.59 6.89
N LYS A 141 -9.76 -7.36 6.12
CA LYS A 141 -10.62 -8.45 5.64
C LYS A 141 -9.87 -9.35 4.65
N ALA A 142 -9.04 -8.78 3.77
CA ALA A 142 -8.26 -9.53 2.79
C ALA A 142 -7.21 -10.46 3.43
N LEU A 143 -6.77 -10.17 4.65
CA LEU A 143 -5.81 -11.00 5.38
C LEU A 143 -6.46 -12.28 5.93
N ARG A 144 -5.74 -13.39 5.84
CA ARG A 144 -6.03 -14.61 6.60
C ARG A 144 -5.67 -14.44 8.09
N LYS A 145 -6.15 -15.34 8.94
CA LYS A 145 -5.77 -15.37 10.37
C LYS A 145 -4.24 -15.46 10.49
N GLY A 146 -3.65 -14.65 11.35
CA GLY A 146 -2.20 -14.55 11.50
C GLY A 146 -1.48 -13.76 10.41
N GLY A 147 -2.17 -13.38 9.32
CA GLY A 147 -1.63 -12.54 8.26
C GLY A 147 -1.29 -11.12 8.75
N ARG A 148 -0.45 -10.42 8.01
CA ARG A 148 0.14 -9.12 8.41
C ARG A 148 -0.26 -8.00 7.47
N LEU A 149 -0.59 -6.82 8.01
CA LEU A 149 -0.76 -5.57 7.28
C LEU A 149 0.41 -4.64 7.62
N ALA A 150 1.10 -4.17 6.60
CA ALA A 150 2.18 -3.20 6.72
C ALA A 150 1.80 -1.89 6.03
N VAL A 151 1.95 -0.77 6.75
CA VAL A 151 1.96 0.58 6.19
C VAL A 151 3.36 1.13 6.41
N ALA A 152 4.08 1.44 5.34
CA ALA A 152 5.48 1.80 5.43
C ALA A 152 5.89 2.92 4.46
N HIS A 153 6.78 3.78 4.92
CA HIS A 153 7.42 4.84 4.16
C HIS A 153 8.89 4.94 4.53
N SER A 154 9.74 5.26 3.54
CA SER A 154 11.19 5.45 3.70
C SER A 154 11.60 6.86 4.11
N ASP A 155 10.67 7.63 4.66
CA ASP A 155 10.86 8.96 5.23
C ASP A 155 9.90 9.16 6.42
N SER A 156 10.19 10.18 7.26
CA SER A 156 9.33 10.55 8.39
C SER A 156 7.96 11.06 7.95
N ALA A 157 6.94 10.88 8.80
CA ALA A 157 5.60 11.44 8.57
C ALA A 157 5.65 12.96 8.32
N LYS A 158 6.49 13.68 9.05
CA LYS A 158 6.68 15.14 8.89
C LYS A 158 7.16 15.49 7.48
N LYS A 159 8.15 14.78 6.95
CA LYS A 159 8.71 15.04 5.61
C LYS A 159 7.68 14.71 4.53
N ILE A 160 7.01 13.57 4.64
CA ILE A 160 5.98 13.13 3.69
C ILE A 160 4.85 14.15 3.63
N ASN A 161 4.30 14.53 4.78
CA ASN A 161 3.21 15.50 4.85
C ASN A 161 3.66 16.89 4.33
N GLY A 162 4.92 17.29 4.57
CA GLY A 162 5.49 18.51 4.04
C GLY A 162 5.61 18.50 2.51
N VAL A 163 6.01 17.39 1.92
CA VAL A 163 6.05 17.22 0.45
C VAL A 163 4.65 17.32 -0.14
N HIS A 164 3.64 16.65 0.45
CA HIS A 164 2.27 16.71 -0.05
C HIS A 164 1.70 18.12 0.00
N MET A 165 1.85 18.85 1.09
CA MET A 165 1.39 20.24 1.19
C MET A 165 1.93 21.16 0.09
N ASN A 166 3.13 20.87 -0.42
CA ASN A 166 3.81 21.66 -1.46
C ASN A 166 3.61 21.10 -2.87
N SER A 167 2.91 19.98 -3.04
CA SER A 167 2.82 19.26 -4.32
C SER A 167 1.59 19.60 -5.18
N GLY A 168 0.85 20.67 -4.84
CA GLY A 168 -0.31 21.12 -5.60
C GLY A 168 -1.65 20.60 -5.06
N VAL A 169 -2.73 21.03 -5.73
CA VAL A 169 -4.12 20.82 -5.26
C VAL A 169 -4.54 19.35 -5.27
N GLU A 170 -3.98 18.55 -6.16
CA GLU A 170 -4.39 17.16 -6.39
C GLU A 170 -4.05 16.24 -5.21
N ILE A 171 -2.90 16.45 -4.59
CA ILE A 171 -2.38 15.63 -3.48
C ILE A 171 -2.08 16.45 -2.21
N GLY A 172 -2.23 17.78 -2.26
CA GLY A 172 -1.91 18.68 -1.15
C GLY A 172 -2.75 18.46 0.13
N SER A 173 -3.88 17.76 0.01
CA SER A 173 -4.73 17.38 1.16
C SER A 173 -4.49 15.95 1.65
N ASP A 174 -3.54 15.23 1.06
CA ASP A 174 -3.23 13.85 1.42
C ASP A 174 -2.26 13.83 2.60
N PHE A 175 -2.68 13.25 3.71
CA PHE A 175 -1.87 13.20 4.93
C PHE A 175 -1.65 11.77 5.42
N LEU A 176 -0.41 11.49 5.76
CA LEU A 176 -0.06 10.34 6.58
C LEU A 176 -0.52 10.63 8.02
N PRO A 177 -1.36 9.77 8.63
CA PRO A 177 -1.81 9.98 9.99
C PRO A 177 -0.65 9.83 10.98
N SER A 178 -0.83 10.26 12.23
CA SER A 178 0.15 9.91 13.27
C SER A 178 0.20 8.39 13.46
N ILE A 179 1.32 7.90 13.97
CA ILE A 179 1.49 6.47 14.23
C ILE A 179 0.43 5.94 15.22
N GLU A 180 0.06 6.75 16.23
CA GLU A 180 -0.98 6.41 17.21
C GLU A 180 -2.35 6.28 16.54
N ARG A 181 -2.69 7.19 15.60
CA ARG A 181 -3.95 7.11 14.88
C ARG A 181 -3.99 5.88 13.97
N LEU A 182 -2.89 5.55 13.30
CA LEU A 182 -2.80 4.35 12.47
C LEU A 182 -2.94 3.07 13.32
N LYS A 183 -2.27 3.00 14.46
CA LYS A 183 -2.39 1.89 15.44
C LYS A 183 -3.84 1.71 15.90
N GLN A 184 -4.52 2.82 16.20
CA GLN A 184 -5.93 2.79 16.58
C GLN A 184 -6.80 2.21 15.46
N LEU A 185 -6.62 2.68 14.21
CA LEU A 185 -7.35 2.17 13.05
C LEU A 185 -7.12 0.67 12.84
N MET A 186 -5.88 0.21 13.00
CA MET A 186 -5.54 -1.22 12.92
C MET A 186 -6.25 -2.03 14.02
N LYS A 187 -6.18 -1.56 15.27
CA LYS A 187 -6.83 -2.21 16.42
C LYS A 187 -8.35 -2.30 16.27
N GLU A 188 -8.99 -1.23 15.81
CA GLU A 188 -10.44 -1.17 15.53
C GLU A 188 -10.90 -2.22 14.50
N ASN A 189 -9.96 -2.74 13.69
CA ASN A 189 -10.20 -3.75 12.66
C ASN A 189 -9.59 -5.12 12.98
N GLY A 190 -9.34 -5.42 14.26
CA GLY A 190 -8.89 -6.74 14.71
C GLY A 190 -7.41 -7.05 14.39
N LEU A 191 -6.60 -6.02 14.22
CA LEU A 191 -5.17 -6.13 13.99
C LEU A 191 -4.40 -5.71 15.25
N GLU A 192 -3.41 -6.50 15.65
CA GLU A 192 -2.48 -6.20 16.74
C GLU A 192 -1.15 -5.72 16.17
N VAL A 193 -0.69 -4.54 16.59
CA VAL A 193 0.61 -4.00 16.15
C VAL A 193 1.74 -4.86 16.73
N ILE A 194 2.59 -5.36 15.84
CA ILE A 194 3.74 -6.21 16.19
C ILE A 194 5.09 -5.52 15.93
N PHE A 195 5.10 -4.45 15.13
CA PHE A 195 6.28 -3.62 14.89
C PHE A 195 5.85 -2.21 14.53
N GLU A 196 6.55 -1.22 15.11
CA GLU A 196 6.37 0.19 14.75
C GLU A 196 7.71 0.92 14.75
N ARG A 197 7.85 1.89 13.86
CA ARG A 197 8.95 2.83 13.80
C ARG A 197 8.48 4.14 13.20
N ASP A 198 8.53 5.22 13.95
CA ASP A 198 8.26 6.58 13.49
C ASP A 198 9.41 7.47 13.95
N ASP A 199 10.37 7.70 13.05
CA ASP A 199 11.55 8.51 13.30
C ASP A 199 11.90 9.41 12.10
N GLU A 200 13.05 10.05 12.11
CA GLU A 200 13.50 10.93 11.03
C GLU A 200 13.68 10.21 9.69
N ASN A 201 13.82 8.90 9.69
CA ASN A 201 14.16 8.09 8.53
C ASN A 201 13.03 7.22 8.01
N TYR A 202 12.08 6.86 8.87
CA TYR A 202 11.05 5.87 8.57
C TYR A 202 9.74 6.21 9.24
N PHE A 203 8.66 5.81 8.56
CA PHE A 203 7.37 5.61 9.18
C PHE A 203 6.91 4.19 8.82
N ILE A 204 6.86 3.28 9.80
CA ILE A 204 6.52 1.87 9.59
C ILE A 204 5.55 1.44 10.69
N CYS A 205 4.46 0.82 10.31
CA CYS A 205 3.54 0.15 11.23
C CYS A 205 3.14 -1.19 10.64
N ILE A 206 3.46 -2.28 11.32
CA ILE A 206 3.10 -3.64 10.92
C ILE A 206 2.21 -4.24 12.01
N ALA A 207 1.06 -4.75 11.60
CA ALA A 207 0.11 -5.37 12.51
C ALA A 207 -0.31 -6.74 12.00
N ARG A 208 -0.62 -7.66 12.91
CA ARG A 208 -1.05 -9.04 12.65
C ARG A 208 -2.55 -9.18 12.88
N LYS A 209 -3.23 -9.89 11.99
CA LYS A 209 -4.64 -10.25 12.18
C LYS A 209 -4.77 -11.31 13.26
N MET A 210 -5.56 -10.99 14.29
CA MET A 210 -5.79 -11.89 15.42
C MET A 210 -6.57 -13.13 15.00
N ALA A 211 -6.26 -14.25 15.64
CA ALA A 211 -7.01 -15.49 15.48
C ALA A 211 -8.24 -15.45 16.43
N HIS A 212 -9.35 -14.89 15.96
CA HIS A 212 -10.64 -15.03 16.64
C HIS A 212 -11.49 -16.10 15.96
#